data_2de836d9766a04c608fc61186b5eb403
#
_entry.id   2de836d9766a04c608fc61186b5eb403
#
_cell.length_a   1.000
_cell.length_b   1.000
_cell.length_c   1.000
_cell.angle_alpha   90.00
_cell.angle_beta   90.00
_cell.angle_gamma   90.00
#
_symmetry.space_group_name_H-M   'P 1'
#
loop_
_entity.id
_entity.type
_entity.pdbx_description
1 polymer ?
#
loop_
_entity_poly.entity_id
_entity_poly.type
_entity_poly.pdbx_seq_one_letter_code
_entity_poly.pdbx_strand_id
1 'polypeptide(L)'
;MCRLILFICLWPNLIFSAVFIDVRTAEEFETESIKNTRNIEWQNILDIQTLVSKDEEIFLFCRSGKRSGKAKKILEAEGYNRVINIGGFEEAKEFISAKGTNS
;
A
#
# COMPACT_ATOMS: atom_id res chain seq x y z
N MET A 1 8.68 -30.34 -26.32
CA MET A 1 9.51 -29.55 -26.07
C MET A 1 9.26 -28.17 -25.65
N CYS A 2 8.83 -27.40 -26.45
CA CYS A 2 8.67 -26.06 -26.07
C CYS A 2 7.66 -25.79 -25.02
N ARG A 3 6.81 -26.69 -24.81
CA ARG A 3 5.82 -26.50 -23.84
C ARG A 3 6.37 -26.16 -22.54
N LEU A 4 7.42 -26.74 -22.19
CA LEU A 4 7.98 -26.49 -20.92
C LEU A 4 8.17 -25.05 -20.66
N ILE A 5 8.55 -24.37 -21.66
CA ILE A 5 8.86 -22.98 -21.52
C ILE A 5 7.69 -22.18 -21.14
N LEU A 6 6.54 -22.59 -21.57
CA LEU A 6 5.37 -21.88 -21.27
C LEU A 6 5.05 -21.80 -19.81
N PHE A 7 5.38 -22.83 -19.07
CA PHE A 7 5.11 -22.80 -17.69
C PHE A 7 5.84 -21.72 -17.05
N ILE A 8 7.06 -21.56 -17.45
CA ILE A 8 7.89 -20.59 -16.85
C ILE A 8 7.31 -19.23 -16.97
N CYS A 9 6.61 -18.97 -18.01
CA CYS A 9 6.04 -17.65 -18.20
C CYS A 9 5.03 -17.32 -17.15
N LEU A 10 4.56 -18.30 -16.44
CA LEU A 10 3.58 -18.03 -15.42
C LEU A 10 4.19 -17.55 -14.14
N TRP A 11 5.47 -17.78 -13.96
CA TRP A 11 6.10 -17.38 -12.73
C TRP A 11 6.00 -15.91 -12.41
N PRO A 12 6.10 -15.05 -13.37
CA PRO A 12 5.99 -13.65 -13.07
C PRO A 12 4.65 -13.30 -12.44
N ASN A 13 3.68 -14.12 -12.68
CA ASN A 13 2.38 -13.84 -12.13
C ASN A 13 2.32 -14.05 -10.64
N LEU A 14 3.34 -14.63 -10.09
CA LEU A 14 3.38 -14.84 -8.67
C LEU A 14 3.94 -13.65 -7.93
N ILE A 15 4.37 -12.64 -8.65
CA ILE A 15 4.88 -11.46 -8.02
C ILE A 15 3.72 -10.70 -7.42
N PHE A 16 3.81 -10.41 -6.14
CA PHE A 16 2.76 -9.66 -5.47
C PHE A 16 3.08 -8.19 -5.57
N SER A 17 2.08 -7.41 -5.88
CA SER A 17 2.30 -5.98 -5.87
C SER A 17 1.96 -5.45 -4.48
N ALA A 18 2.54 -4.35 -4.16
CA ALA A 18 2.32 -3.69 -2.91
C ALA A 18 1.98 -2.25 -3.20
N VAL A 19 1.05 -1.68 -2.45
CA VAL A 19 0.71 -0.28 -2.63
C VAL A 19 0.96 0.46 -1.34
N PHE A 20 1.36 1.71 -1.48
CA PHE A 20 1.65 2.56 -0.35
C PHE A 20 0.62 3.69 -0.34
N ILE A 21 -0.17 3.76 0.70
CA ILE A 21 -1.26 4.71 0.79
C ILE A 21 -1.04 5.68 1.95
N ASP A 22 -1.04 6.96 1.61
CA ASP A 22 -0.95 8.03 2.58
C ASP A 22 -2.38 8.39 2.94
N VAL A 23 -2.77 8.17 4.18
CA VAL A 23 -4.16 8.42 4.57
C VAL A 23 -4.34 9.76 5.27
N ARG A 24 -3.35 10.66 5.12
CA ARG A 24 -3.49 12.02 5.60
C ARG A 24 -4.47 12.77 4.71
N THR A 25 -4.75 14.02 5.03
CA THR A 25 -5.66 14.80 4.20
C THR A 25 -4.99 15.12 2.87
N ALA A 26 -5.81 15.43 1.87
CA ALA A 26 -5.31 15.80 0.57
C ALA A 26 -4.42 17.03 0.66
N GLU A 27 -4.76 17.93 1.55
CA GLU A 27 -3.99 19.14 1.75
C GLU A 27 -2.59 18.83 2.27
N GLU A 28 -2.50 17.93 3.24
CA GLU A 28 -1.20 17.52 3.76
C GLU A 28 -0.38 16.88 2.64
N PHE A 29 -1.01 16.06 1.85
CA PHE A 29 -0.35 15.35 0.77
C PHE A 29 0.19 16.33 -0.28
N GLU A 30 -0.56 17.36 -0.57
CA GLU A 30 -0.12 18.37 -1.54
C GLU A 30 1.05 19.19 -1.01
N THR A 31 1.10 19.40 0.28
CA THR A 31 2.18 20.17 0.89
C THR A 31 3.49 19.39 0.85
N GLU A 32 3.42 18.12 1.18
CA GLU A 32 4.61 17.27 1.16
C GLU A 32 4.16 15.82 1.05
N SER A 33 4.70 15.07 0.11
CA SER A 33 4.34 13.68 -0.05
C SER A 33 5.57 12.85 -0.39
N ILE A 34 5.42 11.54 -0.28
CA ILE A 34 6.48 10.61 -0.59
C ILE A 34 6.22 10.07 -1.99
N LYS A 35 7.28 9.97 -2.78
CA LYS A 35 7.18 9.44 -4.12
C LYS A 35 6.59 8.05 -4.14
N ASN A 36 5.81 7.77 -5.17
CA ASN A 36 5.23 6.44 -5.37
C ASN A 36 4.19 6.06 -4.34
N THR A 37 3.54 7.05 -3.75
CA THR A 37 2.44 6.80 -2.83
C THR A 37 1.17 7.42 -3.39
N ARG A 38 0.05 6.91 -2.95
CA ARG A 38 -1.25 7.47 -3.32
C ARG A 38 -1.90 8.03 -2.09
N ASN A 39 -2.71 9.04 -2.26
CA ASN A 39 -3.43 9.63 -1.14
C ASN A 39 -4.89 9.19 -1.15
N ILE A 40 -5.31 8.56 -0.07
CA ILE A 40 -6.72 8.27 0.16
C ILE A 40 -6.93 8.58 1.63
N GLU A 41 -7.71 9.60 1.93
CA GLU A 41 -7.91 10.00 3.32
C GLU A 41 -8.53 8.84 4.09
N TRP A 42 -8.17 8.69 5.36
CA TRP A 42 -8.53 7.50 6.12
C TRP A 42 -10.03 7.19 6.13
N GLN A 43 -10.85 8.21 6.18
CA GLN A 43 -12.29 7.99 6.24
C GLN A 43 -12.85 7.51 4.90
N ASN A 44 -12.08 7.67 3.83
CA ASN A 44 -12.49 7.22 2.51
C ASN A 44 -11.69 6.01 2.06
N ILE A 45 -11.09 5.30 3.00
CA ILE A 45 -10.13 4.24 2.62
C ILE A 45 -10.77 3.13 1.78
N LEU A 46 -12.07 2.93 1.88
CA LEU A 46 -12.70 1.90 1.07
C LEU A 46 -12.72 2.22 -0.42
N ASP A 47 -12.37 3.45 -0.80
CA ASP A 47 -12.21 3.78 -2.21
C ASP A 47 -11.11 2.94 -2.84
N ILE A 48 -10.23 2.36 -2.02
CA ILE A 48 -9.16 1.53 -2.51
C ILE A 48 -9.67 0.29 -3.22
N GLN A 49 -10.92 -0.07 -2.97
CA GLN A 49 -11.51 -1.27 -3.56
C GLN A 49 -11.51 -1.24 -5.08
N THR A 50 -11.51 -0.06 -5.65
CA THR A 50 -11.48 0.06 -7.10
C THR A 50 -10.06 -0.01 -7.64
N LEU A 51 -9.05 0.01 -6.76
CA LEU A 51 -7.66 0.04 -7.18
C LEU A 51 -6.91 -1.25 -6.94
N VAL A 52 -7.21 -1.93 -5.85
CA VAL A 52 -6.46 -3.12 -5.49
C VAL A 52 -7.39 -4.22 -5.02
N SER A 53 -6.96 -5.44 -5.20
CA SER A 53 -7.73 -6.58 -4.76
C SER A 53 -7.41 -6.87 -3.30
N LYS A 54 -8.20 -7.72 -2.68
CA LYS A 54 -8.05 -8.00 -1.26
C LYS A 54 -6.82 -8.83 -0.93
N ASP A 55 -6.20 -9.38 -1.94
CA ASP A 55 -4.99 -10.18 -1.74
C ASP A 55 -3.72 -9.36 -1.78
N GLU A 56 -3.80 -8.13 -2.22
CA GLU A 56 -2.61 -7.33 -2.36
C GLU A 56 -2.14 -6.77 -1.03
N GLU A 57 -0.84 -6.53 -0.96
CA GLU A 57 -0.25 -6.01 0.25
C GLU A 57 -0.42 -4.50 0.28
N ILE A 58 -0.95 -3.99 1.37
CA ILE A 58 -1.25 -2.57 1.49
C ILE A 58 -0.50 -2.00 2.68
N PHE A 59 0.30 -0.99 2.42
CA PHE A 59 1.03 -0.30 3.48
C PHE A 59 0.37 1.06 3.67
N LEU A 60 -0.03 1.34 4.91
CA LEU A 60 -0.70 2.60 5.22
C LEU A 60 0.16 3.42 6.15
N PHE A 61 0.10 4.72 6.01
CA PHE A 61 0.76 5.61 6.95
C PHE A 61 0.02 6.94 7.00
N CYS A 62 0.29 7.69 8.05
CA CYS A 62 -0.25 9.04 8.16
C CYS A 62 0.84 9.88 8.83
N ARG A 63 0.48 10.90 9.57
CA ARG A 63 1.50 11.72 10.21
C ARG A 63 2.06 11.05 11.46
N SER A 64 1.21 10.37 12.22
CA SER A 64 1.64 9.75 13.47
C SER A 64 1.32 8.27 13.58
N GLY A 65 0.59 7.71 12.63
CA GLY A 65 0.17 6.32 12.67
C GLY A 65 -1.23 6.12 13.21
N LYS A 66 -1.86 7.18 13.73
CA LYS A 66 -3.17 7.05 14.32
C LYS A 66 -4.28 6.90 13.30
N ARG A 67 -4.30 7.78 12.31
CA ARG A 67 -5.31 7.69 11.25
C ARG A 67 -5.12 6.43 10.41
N SER A 68 -3.87 6.04 10.19
CA SER A 68 -3.61 4.83 9.44
C SER A 68 -4.03 3.59 10.21
N GLY A 69 -3.99 3.66 11.54
CA GLY A 69 -4.51 2.58 12.36
C GLY A 69 -6.00 2.42 12.19
N LYS A 70 -6.73 3.54 12.07
CA LYS A 70 -8.17 3.50 11.84
C LYS A 70 -8.47 2.93 10.46
N ALA A 71 -7.72 3.37 9.46
CA ALA A 71 -7.92 2.87 8.10
C ALA A 71 -7.67 1.37 8.03
N LYS A 72 -6.66 0.90 8.74
CA LYS A 72 -6.35 -0.52 8.76
C LYS A 72 -7.53 -1.33 9.28
N LYS A 73 -8.14 -0.87 10.36
CA LYS A 73 -9.27 -1.58 10.94
C LYS A 73 -10.42 -1.65 9.97
N ILE A 74 -10.66 -0.57 9.24
CA ILE A 74 -11.74 -0.54 8.28
C ILE A 74 -11.48 -1.55 7.16
N LEU A 75 -10.24 -1.58 6.67
CA LEU A 75 -9.89 -2.50 5.59
C LEU A 75 -9.97 -3.96 6.04
N GLU A 76 -9.50 -4.23 7.24
CA GLU A 76 -9.55 -5.60 7.75
C GLU A 76 -10.98 -6.08 7.91
N ALA A 77 -11.86 -5.19 8.35
CA ALA A 77 -13.27 -5.54 8.47
C ALA A 77 -13.89 -5.82 7.12
N GLU A 78 -13.30 -5.27 6.06
CA GLU A 78 -13.81 -5.45 4.72
C GLU A 78 -13.19 -6.66 4.01
N GLY A 79 -12.30 -7.38 4.67
CA GLY A 79 -11.72 -8.58 4.09
C GLY A 79 -10.30 -8.46 3.56
N TYR A 80 -9.68 -7.30 3.71
CA TYR A 80 -8.29 -7.16 3.34
C TYR A 80 -7.45 -7.77 4.45
N ASN A 81 -6.58 -8.70 4.12
CA ASN A 81 -5.82 -9.41 5.14
C ASN A 81 -4.31 -9.18 5.09
N ARG A 82 -3.86 -8.29 4.24
CA ARG A 82 -2.43 -7.99 4.15
C ARG A 82 -2.21 -6.49 4.27
N VAL A 83 -2.70 -5.93 5.37
CA VAL A 83 -2.63 -4.49 5.61
C VAL A 83 -1.66 -4.23 6.75
N ILE A 84 -0.70 -3.37 6.49
CA ILE A 84 0.33 -3.04 7.46
C ILE A 84 0.34 -1.54 7.70
N ASN A 85 0.26 -1.14 8.95
CA ASN A 85 0.36 0.25 9.33
C ASN A 85 1.83 0.56 9.55
N ILE A 86 2.45 1.33 8.65
CA ILE A 86 3.85 1.65 8.77
C ILE A 86 4.10 2.68 9.88
N GLY A 87 3.10 3.49 10.18
CA GLY A 87 3.26 4.47 11.23
C GLY A 87 3.16 5.89 10.73
N GLY A 88 4.12 6.72 11.13
CA GLY A 88 4.09 8.12 10.78
C GLY A 88 4.81 8.43 9.49
N PHE A 89 4.79 9.69 9.13
CA PHE A 89 5.33 10.13 7.87
C PHE A 89 6.83 9.87 7.74
N GLU A 90 7.57 10.14 8.79
CA GLU A 90 9.02 9.93 8.73
C GLU A 90 9.38 8.46 8.66
N GLU A 91 8.68 7.64 9.44
CA GLU A 91 8.90 6.20 9.39
C GLU A 91 8.57 5.65 8.01
N ALA A 92 7.49 6.17 7.41
CA ALA A 92 7.10 5.72 6.09
C ALA A 92 8.13 6.12 5.05
N LYS A 93 8.69 7.31 5.20
CA LYS A 93 9.69 7.80 4.27
C LYS A 93 10.89 6.85 4.26
N GLU A 94 11.35 6.45 5.42
CA GLU A 94 12.47 5.54 5.53
C GLU A 94 12.13 4.17 4.99
N PHE A 95 10.97 3.68 5.34
CA PHE A 95 10.55 2.35 4.92
C PHE A 95 10.46 2.25 3.40
N ILE A 96 9.84 3.25 2.79
CA ILE A 96 9.64 3.24 1.35
C ILE A 96 10.96 3.44 0.61
N SER A 97 11.83 4.29 1.15
CA SER A 97 13.15 4.48 0.56
C SER A 97 13.94 3.18 0.55
N ALA A 98 13.88 2.46 1.64
CA ALA A 98 14.62 1.20 1.74
C ALA A 98 14.11 0.20 0.73
N LYS A 99 12.79 0.14 0.54
CA LYS A 99 12.24 -0.79 -0.43
C LYS A 99 12.60 -0.38 -1.84
N GLY A 100 12.57 0.90 -2.12
CA GLY A 100 12.94 1.39 -3.43
C GLY A 100 14.39 1.09 -3.75
N THR A 101 15.23 1.15 -2.75
CA THR A 101 16.65 0.89 -2.95
C THR A 101 16.89 -0.56 -3.28
N ASN A 102 16.09 -1.43 -2.72
CA ASN A 102 16.27 -2.86 -2.95
C ASN A 102 15.67 -3.35 -4.24
N SER A 103 14.91 -2.55 -4.91
CA SER A 103 14.35 -3.00 -6.19
C SER A 103 15.15 -2.53 -7.38
#